data_dd1493c21bfb8d66718712a7f0889e9b
#
_entry.id   dd1493c21bfb8d66718712a7f0889e9b
#
_cell.length_a   1.000
_cell.length_b   1.000
_cell.length_c   1.000
_cell.angle_alpha   90.00
_cell.angle_beta   90.00
_cell.angle_gamma   90.00
#
_symmetry.space_group_name_H-M   'P 1'
#
loop_
_entity.id
_entity.type
_entity.pdbx_description
1 polymer ?
#
loop_
_entity_poly.entity_id
_entity_poly.type
_entity_poly.pdbx_seq_one_letter_code
_entity_poly.pdbx_strand_id
1 'polypeptide(L)'
;MSETLQSDDRTSDDPSGAAGADEATEASGGPTSQEILVREGDIAGDYLERLLDILDFDGDIDLDVEAGRAIVSIDGGKDLEKLVGQRGDVLESLQELTRLAVQQSTGTRNRLMLDIAGWRSHRRSELTELGRRAAEEVKESGESQKLRPMTPFERKIVHDAVASVDGVHSESEGEEPRRRVVVLPGR
;
A
#
# COMPACT_ATOMS: atom_id res chain seq x y z
N MET A 1 -48.84 43.13 -34.65
CA MET A 1 -49.46 42.74 -35.90
C MET A 1 -49.02 41.36 -36.18
N SER A 2 -49.79 40.47 -35.75
CA SER A 2 -50.86 39.72 -36.50
C SER A 2 -50.17 38.54 -37.16
N GLU A 3 -50.46 37.42 -36.63
CA GLU A 3 -51.53 36.43 -36.85
C GLU A 3 -50.99 35.34 -37.76
N THR A 4 -51.07 34.15 -37.45
CA THR A 4 -52.16 33.21 -37.18
C THR A 4 -52.17 32.07 -38.20
N LEU A 5 -52.30 30.87 -37.67
CA LEU A 5 -53.11 29.72 -38.07
C LEU A 5 -52.47 28.68 -38.99
N GLN A 6 -52.34 27.46 -38.43
CA GLN A 6 -53.33 26.36 -38.39
C GLN A 6 -53.44 25.61 -39.73
N SER A 7 -53.42 24.39 -39.92
CA SER A 7 -54.03 23.21 -39.28
C SER A 7 -53.72 21.96 -40.14
N ASP A 8 -53.79 20.84 -39.47
CA ASP A 8 -54.41 19.55 -39.81
C ASP A 8 -53.93 18.80 -41.10
N ASP A 9 -53.87 17.55 -41.15
CA ASP A 9 -54.62 16.45 -40.56
C ASP A 9 -54.10 15.10 -41.13
N ARG A 10 -54.12 14.04 -40.30
CA ARG A 10 -54.43 12.63 -40.64
C ARG A 10 -53.60 11.85 -41.66
N THR A 11 -53.29 10.71 -41.42
CA THR A 11 -53.75 9.44 -40.91
C THR A 11 -52.84 8.30 -41.37
N SER A 12 -52.59 7.40 -40.43
CA SER A 12 -52.55 5.94 -40.53
C SER A 12 -51.84 5.26 -41.71
N ASP A 13 -50.90 4.42 -41.42
CA ASP A 13 -51.06 2.96 -41.39
C ASP A 13 -49.75 2.26 -40.98
N ASP A 14 -49.86 1.43 -40.00
CA ASP A 14 -48.98 0.29 -39.73
C ASP A 14 -49.42 -0.83 -40.69
N PRO A 15 -48.62 -1.81 -41.06
CA PRO A 15 -47.95 -2.72 -40.18
C PRO A 15 -46.65 -3.39 -40.64
N SER A 16 -45.99 -3.95 -39.65
CA SER A 16 -45.38 -5.30 -39.72
C SER A 16 -44.08 -5.51 -40.49
N GLY A 17 -43.15 -6.03 -39.73
CA GLY A 17 -42.14 -6.88 -40.33
C GLY A 17 -40.82 -6.93 -39.55
N ALA A 18 -40.83 -7.70 -38.52
CA ALA A 18 -39.89 -8.80 -38.25
C ALA A 18 -38.40 -8.57 -38.26
N ALA A 19 -37.84 -9.12 -37.21
CA ALA A 19 -36.53 -9.74 -37.08
C ALA A 19 -35.38 -8.80 -36.71
N GLY A 20 -35.03 -8.73 -35.43
CA GLY A 20 -34.02 -9.68 -34.91
C GLY A 20 -32.64 -9.39 -35.44
N ALA A 21 -31.96 -8.47 -34.81
CA ALA A 21 -30.53 -8.56 -34.70
C ALA A 21 -30.17 -8.11 -33.27
N ASP A 22 -30.02 -9.10 -32.43
CA ASP A 22 -29.37 -9.05 -31.18
C ASP A 22 -27.89 -8.78 -31.47
N GLU A 23 -27.55 -7.51 -31.70
CA GLU A 23 -26.17 -7.07 -31.66
C GLU A 23 -25.76 -7.01 -30.20
N ALA A 24 -25.20 -8.15 -29.76
CA ALA A 24 -24.35 -8.19 -28.58
C ALA A 24 -23.31 -7.07 -28.74
N THR A 25 -23.57 -5.95 -28.10
CA THR A 25 -22.59 -4.92 -27.85
C THR A 25 -21.52 -5.58 -26.98
N GLU A 26 -20.47 -6.09 -27.59
CA GLU A 26 -19.24 -6.42 -26.91
C GLU A 26 -18.80 -5.16 -26.22
N ALA A 27 -19.01 -5.16 -24.91
CA ALA A 27 -18.46 -4.14 -24.02
C ALA A 27 -16.94 -4.24 -24.15
N SER A 28 -16.35 -3.34 -24.91
CA SER A 28 -14.91 -3.07 -24.91
C SER A 28 -14.56 -2.38 -23.57
N GLY A 29 -14.73 -3.10 -22.47
CA GLY A 29 -14.26 -2.73 -21.15
C GLY A 29 -12.77 -2.97 -21.11
N GLY A 30 -11.97 -1.90 -20.97
CA GLY A 30 -10.57 -2.05 -20.56
C GLY A 30 -10.48 -2.81 -19.24
N PRO A 31 -9.30 -3.29 -18.86
CA PRO A 31 -9.13 -4.07 -17.64
C PRO A 31 -9.66 -3.32 -16.42
N THR A 32 -10.38 -4.01 -15.56
CA THR A 32 -10.87 -3.45 -14.30
C THR A 32 -9.70 -3.09 -13.40
N SER A 33 -9.91 -2.19 -12.45
CA SER A 33 -8.88 -1.83 -11.46
C SER A 33 -8.33 -3.06 -10.73
N GLN A 34 -9.16 -4.07 -10.48
CA GLN A 34 -8.75 -5.31 -9.82
C GLN A 34 -7.87 -6.17 -10.73
N GLU A 35 -8.22 -6.32 -12.00
CA GLU A 35 -7.40 -7.05 -12.97
C GLU A 35 -6.02 -6.41 -13.17
N ILE A 36 -5.95 -5.08 -13.13
CA ILE A 36 -4.67 -4.35 -13.18
C ILE A 36 -3.81 -4.70 -11.96
N LEU A 37 -4.39 -4.70 -10.74
CA LEU A 37 -3.66 -5.00 -9.51
C LEU A 37 -3.20 -6.47 -9.45
N VAL A 38 -4.02 -7.41 -9.90
CA VAL A 38 -3.63 -8.82 -10.02
C VAL A 38 -2.45 -8.95 -10.97
N ARG A 39 -2.52 -8.34 -12.16
CA ARG A 39 -1.42 -8.33 -13.12
C ARG A 39 -0.13 -7.70 -12.58
N GLU A 40 -0.25 -6.62 -11.80
CA GLU A 40 0.90 -6.01 -11.11
C GLU A 40 1.54 -6.99 -10.12
N GLY A 41 0.70 -7.75 -9.38
CA GLY A 41 1.12 -8.79 -8.46
C GLY A 41 1.85 -9.94 -9.19
N ASP A 42 1.28 -10.46 -10.28
CA ASP A 42 1.88 -11.53 -11.09
C ASP A 42 3.28 -11.15 -11.61
N ILE A 43 3.41 -9.95 -12.20
CA ILE A 43 4.69 -9.45 -12.70
C ILE A 43 5.72 -9.32 -11.57
N ALA A 44 5.28 -8.85 -10.39
CA ALA A 44 6.14 -8.73 -9.23
C ALA A 44 6.56 -10.09 -8.69
N GLY A 45 5.63 -11.06 -8.63
CA GLY A 45 5.90 -12.44 -8.25
C GLY A 45 6.95 -13.07 -9.15
N ASP A 46 6.74 -13.02 -10.46
CA ASP A 46 7.71 -13.53 -11.45
C ASP A 46 9.12 -12.91 -11.30
N TYR A 47 9.19 -11.61 -11.01
CA TYR A 47 10.45 -10.92 -10.78
C TYR A 47 11.17 -11.41 -9.51
N LEU A 48 10.40 -11.56 -8.43
CA LEU A 48 10.92 -11.99 -7.13
C LEU A 48 11.28 -13.49 -7.11
N GLU A 49 10.50 -14.34 -7.78
CA GLU A 49 10.80 -15.76 -7.95
C GLU A 49 12.18 -15.95 -8.63
N ARG A 50 12.40 -15.24 -9.74
CA ARG A 50 13.70 -15.27 -10.41
C ARG A 50 14.84 -14.76 -9.53
N LEU A 51 14.58 -13.78 -8.68
CA LEU A 51 15.60 -13.29 -7.73
C LEU A 51 15.93 -14.34 -6.69
N LEU A 52 14.92 -15.02 -6.11
CA LEU A 52 15.10 -16.10 -5.14
C LEU A 52 15.89 -17.26 -5.77
N ASP A 53 15.56 -17.65 -6.99
CA ASP A 53 16.27 -18.67 -7.76
C ASP A 53 17.76 -18.34 -7.94
N ILE A 54 18.06 -17.08 -8.32
CA ILE A 54 19.47 -16.64 -8.51
C ILE A 54 20.25 -16.65 -7.20
N LEU A 55 19.59 -16.37 -6.08
CA LEU A 55 20.19 -16.34 -4.75
C LEU A 55 20.25 -17.71 -4.08
N ASP A 56 19.59 -18.72 -4.65
CA ASP A 56 19.38 -20.04 -4.05
C ASP A 56 18.72 -19.95 -2.66
N PHE A 57 17.66 -19.12 -2.57
CA PHE A 57 16.87 -18.91 -1.36
C PHE A 57 15.52 -19.59 -1.49
N ASP A 58 15.15 -20.35 -0.46
CA ASP A 58 13.82 -20.96 -0.36
C ASP A 58 12.81 -19.92 0.16
N GLY A 59 11.73 -19.74 -0.58
CA GLY A 59 10.62 -18.86 -0.18
C GLY A 59 9.37 -19.10 -0.99
N ASP A 60 8.23 -19.07 -0.31
CA ASP A 60 6.90 -19.14 -0.90
C ASP A 60 6.38 -17.72 -1.13
N ILE A 61 5.93 -17.44 -2.34
CA ILE A 61 5.40 -16.12 -2.73
C ILE A 61 3.88 -16.18 -2.73
N ASP A 62 3.26 -15.35 -1.89
CA ASP A 62 1.81 -15.13 -1.86
C ASP A 62 1.47 -13.76 -2.45
N LEU A 63 0.41 -13.74 -3.28
CA LEU A 63 -0.10 -12.53 -3.92
C LEU A 63 -1.49 -12.19 -3.40
N ASP A 64 -1.71 -10.94 -3.01
CA ASP A 64 -3.00 -10.45 -2.53
C ASP A 64 -3.29 -9.04 -3.05
N VAL A 65 -4.52 -8.60 -2.94
CA VAL A 65 -4.98 -7.24 -3.31
C VAL A 65 -5.72 -6.63 -2.13
N GLU A 66 -5.07 -5.71 -1.43
CA GLU A 66 -5.65 -5.01 -0.29
C GLU A 66 -5.61 -3.49 -0.47
N ALA A 67 -6.68 -2.82 -0.04
CA ALA A 67 -6.77 -1.36 -0.04
C ALA A 67 -6.36 -0.70 -1.39
N GLY A 68 -6.70 -1.34 -2.51
CA GLY A 68 -6.42 -0.83 -3.86
C GLY A 68 -4.95 -0.86 -4.26
N ARG A 69 -4.20 -1.85 -3.79
CA ARG A 69 -2.81 -2.11 -4.17
C ARG A 69 -2.52 -3.60 -4.17
N ALA A 70 -1.59 -4.03 -5.00
CA ALA A 70 -1.04 -5.37 -4.96
C ALA A 70 -0.11 -5.53 -3.74
N ILE A 71 -0.24 -6.64 -3.06
CA ILE A 71 0.62 -7.04 -1.94
C ILE A 71 1.32 -8.33 -2.35
N VAL A 72 2.61 -8.37 -2.20
CA VAL A 72 3.43 -9.56 -2.40
C VAL A 72 4.10 -9.88 -1.09
N SER A 73 3.87 -11.08 -0.58
CA SER A 73 4.48 -11.59 0.64
C SER A 73 5.40 -12.76 0.32
N ILE A 74 6.57 -12.79 0.93
CA ILE A 74 7.51 -13.90 0.80
C ILE A 74 7.73 -14.49 2.19
N ASP A 75 7.33 -15.73 2.36
CA ASP A 75 7.53 -16.49 3.59
C ASP A 75 8.41 -17.72 3.32
N GLY A 76 9.21 -18.18 4.30
CA GLY A 76 10.05 -19.35 4.09
C GLY A 76 11.32 -19.41 4.94
N GLY A 77 12.42 -19.76 4.29
CA GLY A 77 13.71 -20.05 4.92
C GLY A 77 14.35 -18.88 5.67
N LYS A 78 15.33 -19.21 6.54
CA LYS A 78 16.07 -18.22 7.33
C LYS A 78 16.88 -17.22 6.50
N ASP A 79 17.22 -17.59 5.26
CA ASP A 79 17.99 -16.75 4.37
C ASP A 79 17.21 -15.51 3.91
N LEU A 80 15.89 -15.52 3.99
CA LEU A 80 15.03 -14.39 3.71
C LEU A 80 15.31 -13.18 4.62
N GLU A 81 15.84 -13.39 5.83
CA GLU A 81 16.26 -12.29 6.71
C GLU A 81 17.34 -11.41 6.07
N LYS A 82 18.15 -11.95 5.15
CA LYS A 82 19.14 -11.19 4.38
C LYS A 82 18.49 -10.20 3.42
N LEU A 83 17.30 -10.53 2.90
CA LEU A 83 16.50 -9.66 2.02
C LEU A 83 15.72 -8.60 2.80
N VAL A 84 15.57 -8.75 4.09
CA VAL A 84 15.05 -7.71 4.98
C VAL A 84 16.13 -6.70 5.31
N GLY A 85 17.32 -7.16 5.69
CA GLY A 85 18.43 -6.30 6.13
C GLY A 85 18.23 -5.72 7.53
N GLN A 86 19.20 -4.86 7.92
CA GLN A 86 19.24 -4.25 9.24
C GLN A 86 18.09 -3.32 9.45
N ARG A 87 17.01 -3.35 9.83
CA ARG A 87 15.87 -2.41 9.96
C ARG A 87 15.00 -2.29 8.71
N GLY A 88 15.08 -3.28 7.82
CA GLY A 88 14.25 -3.30 6.60
C GLY A 88 14.78 -2.45 5.44
N ASP A 89 16.03 -2.02 5.49
CA ASP A 89 16.66 -1.21 4.44
C ASP A 89 16.82 -1.97 3.12
N VAL A 90 17.15 -3.26 3.17
CA VAL A 90 17.19 -4.11 1.98
C VAL A 90 15.79 -4.34 1.43
N LEU A 91 14.82 -4.63 2.30
CA LEU A 91 13.41 -4.80 1.93
C LEU A 91 12.84 -3.55 1.21
N GLU A 92 13.12 -2.35 1.73
CA GLU A 92 12.67 -1.11 1.08
C GLU A 92 13.32 -0.92 -0.29
N SER A 93 14.61 -1.21 -0.42
CA SER A 93 15.33 -1.13 -1.71
C SER A 93 14.79 -2.16 -2.70
N LEU A 94 14.53 -3.38 -2.25
CA LEU A 94 13.97 -4.45 -3.07
C LEU A 94 12.53 -4.10 -3.51
N GLN A 95 11.73 -3.53 -2.63
CA GLN A 95 10.39 -3.05 -2.99
C GLN A 95 10.44 -2.01 -4.12
N GLU A 96 11.36 -1.05 -4.05
CA GLU A 96 11.49 -0.04 -5.11
C GLU A 96 11.96 -0.68 -6.43
N LEU A 97 12.88 -1.65 -6.41
CA LEU A 97 13.28 -2.39 -7.61
C LEU A 97 12.12 -3.18 -8.20
N THR A 98 11.33 -3.86 -7.37
CA THR A 98 10.13 -4.58 -7.80
C THR A 98 9.11 -3.64 -8.43
N ARG A 99 8.86 -2.48 -7.83
CA ARG A 99 7.98 -1.45 -8.40
C ARG A 99 8.46 -0.95 -9.75
N LEU A 100 9.75 -0.77 -9.92
CA LEU A 100 10.34 -0.37 -11.21
C LEU A 100 10.20 -1.47 -12.27
N ALA A 101 10.38 -2.74 -11.91
CA ALA A 101 10.17 -3.88 -12.81
C ALA A 101 8.71 -3.95 -13.28
N VAL A 102 7.75 -3.80 -12.37
CA VAL A 102 6.32 -3.73 -12.70
C VAL A 102 6.02 -2.52 -13.60
N GLN A 103 6.53 -1.34 -13.25
CA GLN A 103 6.35 -0.13 -14.07
C GLN A 103 6.93 -0.28 -15.48
N GLN A 104 8.07 -0.93 -15.63
CA GLN A 104 8.67 -1.19 -16.93
C GLN A 104 7.77 -2.09 -17.79
N SER A 105 7.12 -3.07 -17.19
CA SER A 105 6.24 -4.03 -17.89
C SER A 105 4.85 -3.47 -18.19
N THR A 106 4.30 -2.62 -17.29
CA THR A 106 2.92 -2.10 -17.42
C THR A 106 2.86 -0.69 -18.02
N GLY A 107 3.98 0.04 -18.03
CA GLY A 107 4.04 1.44 -18.43
C GLY A 107 3.44 2.43 -17.42
N THR A 108 2.93 1.95 -16.29
CA THR A 108 2.25 2.77 -15.28
C THR A 108 2.90 2.66 -13.91
N ARG A 109 2.83 3.76 -13.14
CA ARG A 109 3.32 3.77 -11.77
C ARG A 109 2.36 3.00 -10.85
N ASN A 110 2.88 2.07 -10.07
CA ASN A 110 2.14 1.23 -9.14
C ASN A 110 2.40 1.60 -7.68
N ARG A 111 1.57 1.06 -6.77
CA ARG A 111 1.71 1.21 -5.31
C ARG A 111 1.92 -0.14 -4.63
N LEU A 112 2.48 -1.09 -5.34
CA LEU A 112 2.77 -2.42 -4.83
C LEU A 112 3.48 -2.35 -3.47
N MET A 113 3.13 -3.25 -2.56
CA MET A 113 3.79 -3.44 -1.28
C MET A 113 4.42 -4.82 -1.25
N LEU A 114 5.69 -4.87 -0.84
CA LEU A 114 6.43 -6.10 -0.59
C LEU A 114 6.58 -6.28 0.92
N ASP A 115 6.28 -7.47 1.43
CA ASP A 115 6.65 -7.89 2.78
C ASP A 115 7.46 -9.19 2.72
N ILE A 116 8.36 -9.39 3.66
CA ILE A 116 9.20 -10.57 3.76
C ILE A 116 9.18 -11.05 5.20
N ALA A 117 8.79 -12.32 5.39
CA ALA A 117 8.70 -12.99 6.68
C ALA A 117 7.89 -12.20 7.73
N GLY A 118 6.80 -11.52 7.31
CA GLY A 118 5.95 -10.74 8.20
C GLY A 118 6.66 -9.56 8.88
N TRP A 119 7.82 -9.12 8.35
CA TRP A 119 8.69 -8.13 9.00
C TRP A 119 7.97 -6.81 9.32
N ARG A 120 7.10 -6.33 8.42
CA ARG A 120 6.40 -5.06 8.64
C ARG A 120 5.46 -5.11 9.83
N SER A 121 4.76 -6.21 10.01
CA SER A 121 3.87 -6.43 11.16
C SER A 121 4.66 -6.54 12.45
N HIS A 122 5.72 -7.35 12.46
CA HIS A 122 6.63 -7.51 13.60
C HIS A 122 7.26 -6.16 14.00
N ARG A 123 7.77 -5.43 13.02
CA ARG A 123 8.38 -4.12 13.25
C ARG A 123 7.40 -3.10 13.83
N ARG A 124 6.16 -3.11 13.36
CA ARG A 124 5.11 -2.25 13.94
C ARG A 124 4.89 -2.57 15.42
N SER A 125 4.80 -3.85 15.76
CA SER A 125 4.61 -4.30 17.14
C SER A 125 5.77 -3.88 18.05
N GLU A 126 7.01 -4.07 17.60
CA GLU A 126 8.21 -3.61 18.33
C GLU A 126 8.22 -2.09 18.60
N LEU A 127 7.86 -1.30 17.57
CA LEU A 127 7.85 0.17 17.69
C LEU A 127 6.71 0.66 18.57
N THR A 128 5.56 -0.01 18.52
CA THR A 128 4.43 0.29 19.43
C THR A 128 4.83 0.02 20.87
N GLU A 129 5.46 -1.12 21.15
CA GLU A 129 5.93 -1.46 22.49
C GLU A 129 7.06 -0.53 22.96
N LEU A 130 7.98 -0.15 22.06
CA LEU A 130 9.01 0.84 22.36
C LEU A 130 8.40 2.18 22.77
N GLY A 131 7.41 2.67 22.02
CA GLY A 131 6.72 3.92 22.30
C GLY A 131 5.99 3.89 23.64
N ARG A 132 5.27 2.80 23.91
CA ARG A 132 4.54 2.60 25.16
C ARG A 132 5.48 2.58 26.38
N ARG A 133 6.57 1.80 26.33
CA ARG A 133 7.56 1.75 27.41
C ARG A 133 8.22 3.10 27.67
N ALA A 134 8.64 3.80 26.60
CA ALA A 134 9.24 5.12 26.74
C ALA A 134 8.25 6.13 27.35
N ALA A 135 6.97 6.05 27.02
CA ALA A 135 5.92 6.89 27.58
C ALA A 135 5.72 6.61 29.08
N GLU A 136 5.70 5.35 29.49
CA GLU A 136 5.58 4.95 30.90
C GLU A 136 6.81 5.40 31.72
N GLU A 137 8.03 5.19 31.21
CA GLU A 137 9.27 5.64 31.86
C GLU A 137 9.30 7.18 32.06
N VAL A 138 8.91 7.95 31.05
CA VAL A 138 8.81 9.42 31.13
C VAL A 138 7.73 9.86 32.11
N LYS A 139 6.59 9.17 32.14
CA LYS A 139 5.49 9.44 33.06
C LYS A 139 5.91 9.22 34.51
N GLU A 140 6.68 8.17 34.80
CA GLU A 140 7.17 7.84 36.15
C GLU A 140 8.32 8.73 36.60
N SER A 141 9.29 8.99 35.72
CA SER A 141 10.50 9.77 36.05
C SER A 141 10.28 11.28 35.99
N GLY A 142 9.36 11.74 35.14
CA GLY A 142 9.20 13.17 34.82
C GLY A 142 10.31 13.73 33.92
N GLU A 143 11.25 12.90 33.47
CA GLU A 143 12.37 13.30 32.61
C GLU A 143 12.10 12.95 31.13
N SER A 144 12.48 13.84 30.22
CA SER A 144 12.34 13.58 28.79
C SER A 144 13.27 12.48 28.29
N GLN A 145 12.79 11.64 27.38
CA GLN A 145 13.55 10.57 26.78
C GLN A 145 13.70 10.75 25.27
N LYS A 146 14.95 10.70 24.77
CA LYS A 146 15.25 10.74 23.33
C LYS A 146 15.44 9.34 22.81
N LEU A 147 14.63 8.96 21.83
CA LEU A 147 14.75 7.67 21.16
C LEU A 147 15.82 7.70 20.06
N ARG A 148 16.20 6.53 19.54
CA ARG A 148 17.11 6.43 18.39
C ARG A 148 16.52 7.09 17.15
N PRO A 149 17.34 7.51 16.18
CA PRO A 149 16.86 7.94 14.87
C PRO A 149 16.08 6.85 14.16
N MET A 150 14.98 7.23 13.48
CA MET A 150 14.09 6.31 12.79
C MET A 150 13.39 7.00 11.62
N THR A 151 12.91 6.21 10.67
CA THR A 151 12.23 6.71 9.47
C THR A 151 10.94 7.46 9.79
N PRO A 152 10.41 8.31 8.89
CA PRO A 152 9.15 9.01 9.10
C PRO A 152 7.98 8.08 9.44
N PHE A 153 7.93 6.90 8.81
CA PHE A 153 6.92 5.90 9.07
C PHE A 153 7.05 5.31 10.49
N GLU A 154 8.26 4.95 10.90
CA GLU A 154 8.54 4.44 12.24
C GLU A 154 8.21 5.47 13.32
N ARG A 155 8.57 6.75 13.09
CA ARG A 155 8.24 7.83 14.02
C ARG A 155 6.73 7.99 14.22
N LYS A 156 5.94 7.83 13.15
CA LYS A 156 4.49 7.88 13.27
C LYS A 156 3.95 6.80 14.20
N ILE A 157 4.43 5.56 14.06
CA ILE A 157 4.00 4.45 14.92
C ILE A 157 4.32 4.75 16.39
N VAL A 158 5.52 5.25 16.66
CA VAL A 158 5.93 5.61 18.03
C VAL A 158 5.11 6.78 18.57
N HIS A 159 4.83 7.82 17.76
CA HIS A 159 3.96 8.94 18.17
C HIS A 159 2.54 8.46 18.53
N ASP A 160 1.97 7.58 17.69
CA ASP A 160 0.65 7.01 17.94
C ASP A 160 0.63 6.18 19.24
N ALA A 161 1.69 5.42 19.51
CA ALA A 161 1.83 4.65 20.75
C ALA A 161 1.97 5.55 21.98
N VAL A 162 2.79 6.60 21.91
CA VAL A 162 2.95 7.57 23.03
C VAL A 162 1.64 8.32 23.27
N ALA A 163 0.90 8.71 22.22
CA ALA A 163 -0.37 9.41 22.35
C ALA A 163 -1.47 8.58 23.05
N SER A 164 -1.31 7.26 23.13
CA SER A 164 -2.23 6.37 23.85
C SER A 164 -1.99 6.36 25.39
N VAL A 165 -0.94 7.01 25.87
CA VAL A 165 -0.58 7.08 27.31
C VAL A 165 -0.83 8.49 27.83
N ASP A 166 -1.71 8.63 28.81
CA ASP A 166 -2.03 9.91 29.42
C ASP A 166 -0.87 10.48 30.24
N GLY A 167 -0.67 11.80 30.17
CA GLY A 167 0.34 12.51 30.97
C GLY A 167 1.71 12.62 30.31
N VAL A 168 1.81 12.26 29.03
CA VAL A 168 3.01 12.42 28.21
C VAL A 168 2.64 12.90 26.79
N HIS A 169 3.62 13.46 26.09
CA HIS A 169 3.50 13.79 24.69
C HIS A 169 4.81 13.53 23.96
N SER A 170 4.81 13.59 22.64
CA SER A 170 6.01 13.32 21.85
C SER A 170 6.19 14.32 20.72
N GLU A 171 7.45 14.66 20.46
CA GLU A 171 7.86 15.54 19.37
C GLU A 171 8.94 14.88 18.53
N SER A 172 9.08 15.29 17.25
CA SER A 172 10.17 14.85 16.40
C SER A 172 11.26 15.92 16.33
N GLU A 173 12.48 15.57 16.78
CA GLU A 173 13.66 16.46 16.82
C GLU A 173 14.71 16.04 15.77
N GLY A 174 15.42 17.02 15.20
CA GLY A 174 16.54 16.82 14.28
C GLY A 174 16.13 16.77 12.81
N GLU A 175 17.11 16.55 11.96
CA GLU A 175 16.97 16.46 10.50
C GLU A 175 17.25 15.05 10.00
N GLU A 176 16.65 14.67 8.86
CA GLU A 176 16.93 13.38 8.24
C GLU A 176 18.42 13.27 7.84
N PRO A 177 19.04 12.12 7.98
CA PRO A 177 18.52 10.83 8.43
C PRO A 177 18.59 10.60 9.95
N ARG A 178 18.95 11.61 10.75
CA ARG A 178 19.15 11.52 12.21
C ARG A 178 17.94 11.96 13.03
N ARG A 179 16.81 12.21 12.39
CA ARG A 179 15.58 12.64 13.05
C ARG A 179 15.01 11.55 13.94
N ARG A 180 14.60 11.92 15.15
CA ARG A 180 14.17 11.00 16.20
C ARG A 180 12.93 11.48 16.92
N VAL A 181 12.26 10.59 17.64
CA VAL A 181 11.19 10.94 18.55
C VAL A 181 11.78 11.26 19.91
N VAL A 182 11.27 12.32 20.55
CA VAL A 182 11.52 12.69 21.94
C VAL A 182 10.19 12.59 22.67
N VAL A 183 10.17 11.82 23.75
CA VAL A 183 9.02 11.71 24.64
C VAL A 183 9.20 12.68 25.79
N LEU A 184 8.17 13.45 26.09
CA LEU A 184 8.18 14.55 27.06
C LEU A 184 7.06 14.37 28.08
N PRO A 185 7.28 14.74 29.37
CA PRO A 185 6.20 14.72 30.34
C PRO A 185 5.10 15.69 29.94
N GLY A 186 3.85 15.34 30.24
CA GLY A 186 2.70 16.21 30.08
C GLY A 186 2.82 17.43 31.02
N ARG A 187 2.28 18.55 30.55
CA ARG A 187 2.22 19.77 31.37
C ARG A 187 1.12 19.68 32.41
#